data_6a4e1a07347ddb6b99540fad5698da6d
#
_entry.id   6a4e1a07347ddb6b99540fad5698da6d
#
_cell.length_a   1.000
_cell.length_b   1.000
_cell.length_c   1.000
_cell.angle_alpha   90.00
_cell.angle_beta   90.00
_cell.angle_gamma   90.00
#
_symmetry.space_group_name_H-M   'P 1'
#
loop_
_entity.id
_entity.type
_entity.pdbx_description
1 polymer ?
#
loop_
_entity_poly.entity_id
_entity_poly.type
_entity_poly.pdbx_seq_one_letter_code
_entity_poly.pdbx_strand_id
1 'polypeptide(L)'
;MKYEKGAWIHPHTDHDHGVYGSCTINLNDDYEGGEFAFWGGQHQIKLNKGDAMIWPADFFWVHEVKEITSGVRYSVNCFLRDSPQFLPDTVEYDIKAPTELLKYRFDYFKENRKQIQINKMKGEPNG
;
A
#
# COMPACT_ATOMS: atom_id res chain seq x y z
N MET A 1 -2.69 11.87 3.42
CA MET A 1 -1.80 12.73 2.60
C MET A 1 -2.55 13.94 2.13
N LYS A 2 -1.86 15.06 1.95
CA LYS A 2 -2.41 16.32 1.44
C LYS A 2 -1.61 16.73 0.21
N TYR A 3 -2.28 17.05 -0.88
CA TYR A 3 -1.67 17.53 -2.11
C TYR A 3 -2.26 18.89 -2.45
N GLU A 4 -1.46 19.92 -2.40
CA GLU A 4 -1.84 21.28 -2.76
C GLU A 4 -1.63 21.51 -4.26
N LYS A 5 -2.14 22.63 -4.78
CA LYS A 5 -1.91 23.05 -6.15
C LYS A 5 -0.41 23.01 -6.49
N GLY A 6 -0.07 22.40 -7.60
CA GLY A 6 1.31 22.17 -8.05
C GLY A 6 1.92 20.86 -7.53
N ALA A 7 1.28 20.16 -6.59
CA ALA A 7 1.77 18.88 -6.11
C ALA A 7 1.48 17.75 -7.10
N TRP A 8 2.42 16.83 -7.24
CA TRP A 8 2.35 15.65 -8.09
C TRP A 8 3.23 14.54 -7.53
N ILE A 9 3.08 13.32 -8.03
CA ILE A 9 3.98 12.21 -7.74
C ILE A 9 4.53 11.69 -9.07
N HIS A 10 5.85 11.63 -9.17
CA HIS A 10 6.53 11.11 -10.36
C HIS A 10 6.23 9.63 -10.58
N PRO A 11 6.41 9.12 -11.82
CA PRO A 11 6.25 7.70 -12.10
C PRO A 11 7.17 6.84 -11.22
N HIS A 12 6.58 5.86 -10.54
CA HIS A 12 7.29 4.93 -9.65
C HIS A 12 6.51 3.62 -9.51
N THR A 13 7.11 2.65 -8.87
CA THR A 13 6.44 1.45 -8.37
C THR A 13 6.53 1.43 -6.85
N ASP A 14 5.57 0.79 -6.20
CA ASP A 14 5.59 0.59 -4.76
C ASP A 14 6.33 -0.68 -4.35
N HIS A 15 7.10 -1.24 -5.28
CA HIS A 15 7.87 -2.44 -5.02
C HIS A 15 8.89 -2.18 -3.91
N ASP A 16 8.67 -2.84 -2.77
CA ASP A 16 9.54 -2.82 -1.61
C ASP A 16 9.45 -4.17 -0.89
N HIS A 17 10.44 -4.47 -0.07
CA HIS A 17 10.47 -5.72 0.68
C HIS A 17 9.23 -5.91 1.56
N GLY A 18 8.44 -6.94 1.24
CA GLY A 18 7.25 -7.32 1.98
C GLY A 18 6.00 -6.48 1.70
N VAL A 19 5.99 -5.63 0.68
CA VAL A 19 4.77 -4.99 0.18
C VAL A 19 4.19 -5.82 -0.96
N TYR A 20 2.93 -6.24 -0.83
CA TYR A 20 2.21 -6.98 -1.86
C TYR A 20 1.28 -6.13 -2.70
N GLY A 21 0.73 -5.13 -2.07
CA GLY A 21 -0.24 -4.27 -2.70
C GLY A 21 -0.27 -2.90 -2.07
N SER A 22 -0.75 -1.97 -2.84
CA SER A 22 -0.98 -0.59 -2.42
C SER A 22 -2.45 -0.26 -2.55
N CYS A 23 -2.92 0.60 -1.66
CA CYS A 23 -4.28 1.10 -1.66
C CYS A 23 -4.27 2.61 -1.46
N THR A 24 -5.11 3.32 -2.18
CA THR A 24 -5.42 4.72 -1.93
C THR A 24 -6.91 4.90 -1.75
N ILE A 25 -7.30 5.73 -0.79
CA ILE A 25 -8.69 6.12 -0.55
C ILE A 25 -8.77 7.63 -0.73
N ASN A 26 -9.62 8.10 -1.62
CA ASN A 26 -9.79 9.53 -1.89
C ASN A 26 -10.80 10.13 -0.90
N LEU A 27 -10.42 11.19 -0.20
CA LEU A 27 -11.23 11.77 0.88
C LEU A 27 -12.08 12.95 0.42
N ASN A 28 -11.78 13.54 -0.75
CA ASN A 28 -12.53 14.63 -1.36
C ASN A 28 -12.41 14.58 -2.88
N ASP A 29 -13.25 15.34 -3.57
CA ASP A 29 -13.28 15.46 -5.04
C ASP A 29 -13.43 16.90 -5.54
N ASP A 30 -13.35 17.87 -4.65
CA ASP A 30 -13.44 19.30 -4.92
C ASP A 30 -12.09 19.91 -5.34
N TYR A 31 -11.38 19.24 -6.24
CA TYR A 31 -10.10 19.67 -6.80
C TYR A 31 -10.01 19.28 -8.29
N GLU A 32 -9.09 19.94 -9.02
CA GLU A 32 -8.79 19.65 -10.42
C GLU A 32 -7.40 19.05 -10.58
N GLY A 33 -7.23 18.20 -11.59
CA GLY A 33 -6.01 17.40 -11.76
C GLY A 33 -5.97 16.21 -10.82
N GLY A 34 -4.79 15.71 -10.51
CA GLY A 34 -4.59 14.65 -9.54
C GLY A 34 -5.10 13.26 -9.98
N GLU A 35 -5.25 13.04 -11.29
CA GLU A 35 -5.56 11.73 -11.84
C GLU A 35 -4.46 10.74 -11.46
N PHE A 36 -4.87 9.54 -11.10
CA PHE A 36 -3.97 8.40 -10.95
C PHE A 36 -3.70 7.83 -12.33
N ALA A 37 -2.45 7.78 -12.75
CA ALA A 37 -2.08 7.35 -14.09
C ALA A 37 -1.11 6.19 -14.05
N PHE A 38 -1.45 5.11 -14.76
CA PHE A 38 -0.62 3.93 -14.92
C PHE A 38 0.07 3.93 -16.29
N TRP A 39 1.27 3.33 -16.35
CA TRP A 39 2.03 3.05 -17.56
C TRP A 39 2.21 4.28 -18.45
N GLY A 40 2.72 5.38 -17.87
CA GLY A 40 2.94 6.61 -18.62
C GLY A 40 1.67 7.30 -19.09
N GLY A 41 0.56 7.10 -18.39
CA GLY A 41 -0.72 7.73 -18.70
C GLY A 41 -1.61 6.94 -19.66
N GLN A 42 -1.24 5.71 -20.02
CA GLN A 42 -2.10 4.85 -20.84
C GLN A 42 -3.44 4.54 -20.18
N HIS A 43 -3.46 4.51 -18.86
CA HIS A 43 -4.68 4.34 -18.07
C HIS A 43 -4.73 5.40 -16.98
N GLN A 44 -5.76 6.25 -17.02
CA GLN A 44 -5.92 7.33 -16.05
C GLN A 44 -7.26 7.20 -15.34
N ILE A 45 -7.24 7.39 -14.02
CA ILE A 45 -8.41 7.26 -13.16
C ILE A 45 -8.53 8.52 -12.31
N LYS A 46 -9.68 9.17 -12.36
CA LYS A 46 -10.08 10.20 -11.41
C LYS A 46 -10.94 9.54 -10.33
N LEU A 47 -10.47 9.58 -9.09
CA LEU A 47 -11.22 9.05 -7.95
C LEU A 47 -12.17 10.11 -7.42
N ASN A 48 -13.42 9.72 -7.16
CA ASN A 48 -14.37 10.53 -6.43
C ASN A 48 -14.14 10.43 -4.92
N LYS A 49 -14.80 11.27 -4.16
CA LYS A 49 -14.80 11.19 -2.70
C LYS A 49 -15.32 9.84 -2.24
N GLY A 50 -14.54 9.14 -1.42
CA GLY A 50 -14.85 7.83 -0.87
C GLY A 50 -14.46 6.64 -1.75
N ASP A 51 -14.01 6.87 -2.99
CA ASP A 51 -13.48 5.81 -3.82
C ASP A 51 -12.16 5.29 -3.25
N ALA A 52 -11.98 3.99 -3.36
CA ALA A 52 -10.74 3.31 -3.04
C ALA A 52 -10.23 2.56 -4.28
N MET A 53 -8.91 2.53 -4.44
CA MET A 53 -8.25 1.77 -5.49
C MET A 53 -7.13 0.92 -4.87
N ILE A 54 -7.02 -0.32 -5.31
CA ILE A 54 -5.99 -1.27 -4.87
C ILE A 54 -5.28 -1.79 -6.11
N TRP A 55 -3.94 -1.90 -6.04
CA TRP A 55 -3.12 -2.46 -7.12
C TRP A 55 -1.94 -3.26 -6.53
N PRO A 56 -1.41 -4.24 -7.28
CA PRO A 56 -0.22 -4.97 -6.88
C PRO A 56 1.01 -4.05 -6.79
N ALA A 57 1.83 -4.24 -5.77
CA ALA A 57 3.06 -3.46 -5.56
C ALA A 57 4.26 -4.16 -6.22
N ASP A 58 4.19 -4.42 -7.50
CA ASP A 58 5.28 -5.02 -8.28
C ASP A 58 5.78 -4.09 -9.39
N PHE A 59 6.82 -4.50 -10.10
CA PHE A 59 7.45 -3.69 -11.15
C PHE A 59 6.58 -3.38 -12.35
N PHE A 60 5.53 -4.15 -12.58
CA PHE A 60 4.62 -3.93 -13.71
C PHE A 60 3.71 -2.71 -13.48
N TRP A 61 3.37 -2.41 -12.23
CA TRP A 61 2.40 -1.39 -11.87
C TRP A 61 3.04 -0.01 -11.65
N VAL A 62 3.75 0.47 -12.68
CA VAL A 62 4.28 1.84 -12.68
C VAL A 62 3.14 2.82 -12.70
N HIS A 63 3.12 3.73 -11.75
CA HIS A 63 2.05 4.73 -11.61
C HIS A 63 2.58 6.08 -11.16
N GLU A 64 1.77 7.09 -11.37
CA GLU A 64 2.02 8.48 -10.99
C GLU A 64 0.71 9.14 -10.55
N VAL A 65 0.81 10.25 -9.86
CA VAL A 65 -0.33 11.15 -9.63
C VAL A 65 -0.06 12.43 -10.39
N LYS A 66 -0.96 12.79 -11.28
CA LYS A 66 -0.87 14.02 -12.08
C LYS A 66 -0.95 15.24 -11.19
N GLU A 67 -0.42 16.36 -11.69
CA GLU A 67 -0.40 17.62 -10.95
C GLU A 67 -1.80 18.07 -10.54
N ILE A 68 -1.93 18.52 -9.30
CA ILE A 68 -3.11 19.25 -8.82
C ILE A 68 -3.10 20.64 -9.42
N THR A 69 -4.05 20.94 -10.28
CA THR A 69 -4.12 22.23 -10.97
C THR A 69 -4.98 23.26 -10.23
N SER A 70 -5.91 22.80 -9.40
CA SER A 70 -6.77 23.65 -8.56
C SER A 70 -7.26 22.89 -7.34
N GLY A 71 -7.47 23.57 -6.23
CA GLY A 71 -7.94 23.00 -4.98
C GLY A 71 -6.86 22.24 -4.21
N VAL A 72 -7.30 21.37 -3.32
CA VAL A 72 -6.45 20.52 -2.47
C VAL A 72 -7.02 19.10 -2.46
N ARG A 73 -6.20 18.11 -2.74
CA ARG A 73 -6.57 16.70 -2.65
C ARG A 73 -6.15 16.13 -1.31
N TYR A 74 -7.04 15.38 -0.68
CA TYR A 74 -6.76 14.58 0.51
C TYR A 74 -6.93 13.09 0.22
N SER A 75 -5.98 12.26 0.65
CA SER A 75 -6.06 10.81 0.52
C SER A 75 -5.45 10.08 1.71
N VAL A 76 -5.89 8.85 1.90
CA VAL A 76 -5.25 7.86 2.77
C VAL A 76 -4.58 6.83 1.88
N ASN A 77 -3.29 6.59 2.10
CA ASN A 77 -2.55 5.54 1.41
C ASN A 77 -2.21 4.43 2.40
N CYS A 78 -2.40 3.20 1.98
CA CYS A 78 -2.13 2.00 2.75
C CYS A 78 -1.24 1.07 1.95
N PHE A 79 -0.29 0.42 2.62
CA PHE A 79 0.54 -0.62 2.04
C PHE A 79 0.20 -1.95 2.69
N LEU A 80 -0.18 -2.92 1.86
CA LEU A 80 -0.49 -4.28 2.31
C LEU A 80 0.83 -5.05 2.44
N ARG A 81 1.15 -5.47 3.64
CA ARG A 81 2.40 -6.16 3.97
C ARG A 81 2.10 -7.52 4.60
N ASP A 82 2.96 -8.51 4.36
CA ASP A 82 2.80 -9.87 4.89
C ASP A 82 3.54 -10.12 6.19
N SER A 83 4.38 -9.19 6.59
CA SER A 83 5.36 -9.50 7.60
C SER A 83 5.24 -8.62 8.84
N PRO A 84 5.18 -9.24 10.02
CA PRO A 84 5.26 -8.55 11.30
C PRO A 84 6.57 -7.79 11.53
N GLN A 85 7.58 -8.01 10.69
CA GLN A 85 8.88 -7.32 10.80
C GLN A 85 8.79 -5.79 10.67
N PHE A 86 7.73 -5.30 10.03
CA PHE A 86 7.50 -3.87 9.85
C PHE A 86 6.59 -3.26 10.92
N LEU A 87 6.07 -4.09 11.82
CA LEU A 87 5.32 -3.60 12.95
C LEU A 87 6.29 -3.35 14.11
N PRO A 88 6.23 -2.19 14.76
CA PRO A 88 7.00 -1.97 15.97
C PRO A 88 6.73 -3.07 16.99
N ASP A 89 7.73 -3.48 17.75
CA ASP A 89 7.58 -4.48 18.80
C ASP A 89 6.55 -4.06 19.88
N THR A 90 6.16 -2.79 19.87
CA THR A 90 5.24 -2.15 20.80
C THR A 90 3.82 -1.95 20.24
N VAL A 91 3.49 -2.48 19.05
CA VAL A 91 2.10 -2.45 18.59
C VAL A 91 1.30 -3.39 19.49
N GLU A 92 0.69 -2.81 20.49
CA GLU A 92 -0.39 -3.46 21.22
C GLU A 92 -1.50 -3.73 20.22
N TYR A 93 -1.98 -4.97 20.22
CA TYR A 93 -3.04 -5.43 19.33
C TYR A 93 -4.38 -4.81 19.74
N ASP A 94 -4.57 -3.54 19.42
CA ASP A 94 -5.82 -2.83 19.69
C ASP A 94 -6.88 -3.07 18.60
N ILE A 95 -6.69 -4.12 17.81
CA ILE A 95 -7.71 -4.56 16.85
C ILE A 95 -8.60 -5.56 17.53
N LYS A 96 -9.86 -5.20 17.75
CA LYS A 96 -10.93 -6.08 18.23
C LYS A 96 -11.33 -7.16 17.20
N ALA A 97 -10.35 -7.79 16.59
CA ALA A 97 -10.53 -8.98 15.77
C ALA A 97 -10.25 -10.22 16.62
N PRO A 98 -10.52 -11.43 16.17
CA PRO A 98 -10.19 -12.64 16.94
C PRO A 98 -8.69 -12.66 17.23
N THR A 99 -8.37 -11.96 18.27
CA THR A 99 -7.04 -11.52 18.72
C THR A 99 -6.10 -12.70 18.91
N GLU A 100 -6.63 -13.83 19.29
CA GLU A 100 -5.83 -15.04 19.55
C GLU A 100 -5.27 -15.63 18.25
N LEU A 101 -6.04 -15.66 17.16
CA LEU A 101 -5.57 -16.19 15.89
C LEU A 101 -4.57 -15.25 15.21
N LEU A 102 -4.81 -13.95 15.29
CA LEU A 102 -3.88 -12.95 14.76
C LEU A 102 -2.59 -12.94 15.56
N LYS A 103 -2.67 -13.02 16.88
CA LYS A 103 -1.52 -13.12 17.75
C LYS A 103 -0.72 -14.38 17.45
N TYR A 104 -1.38 -15.53 17.34
CA TYR A 104 -0.73 -16.79 17.00
C TYR A 104 0.01 -16.69 15.65
N ARG A 105 -0.62 -16.15 14.61
CA ARG A 105 0.02 -15.95 13.31
C ARG A 105 1.21 -15.00 13.40
N PHE A 106 1.08 -13.98 14.20
CA PHE A 106 2.10 -12.98 14.42
C PHE A 106 3.33 -13.56 15.12
N ASP A 107 3.10 -14.27 16.23
CA ASP A 107 4.15 -14.92 16.99
C ASP A 107 4.83 -15.99 16.15
N TYR A 108 4.06 -16.78 15.40
CA TYR A 108 4.59 -17.77 14.48
C TYR A 108 5.52 -17.15 13.42
N PHE A 109 5.12 -16.06 12.79
CA PHE A 109 5.95 -15.39 11.80
C PHE A 109 7.18 -14.73 12.41
N LYS A 110 7.05 -14.15 13.59
CA LYS A 110 8.18 -13.56 14.32
C LYS A 110 9.26 -14.62 14.65
N GLU A 111 8.84 -15.76 15.13
CA GLU A 111 9.72 -16.85 15.54
C GLU A 111 10.33 -17.60 14.34
N ASN A 112 9.57 -17.78 13.28
CA ASN A 112 9.97 -18.63 12.14
C ASN A 112 10.45 -17.83 10.92
N ARG A 113 10.58 -16.53 11.04
CA ARG A 113 10.88 -15.62 9.93
C ARG A 113 12.08 -16.04 9.09
N LYS A 114 13.21 -16.39 9.71
CA LYS A 114 14.42 -16.77 8.99
C LYS A 114 14.20 -18.05 8.19
N GLN A 115 13.50 -19.02 8.76
CA GLN A 115 13.21 -20.30 8.10
C GLN A 115 12.25 -20.12 6.94
N ILE A 116 11.22 -19.28 7.11
CA ILE A 116 10.27 -18.95 6.04
C ILE A 116 10.99 -18.32 4.86
N GLN A 117 11.91 -17.39 5.10
CA GLN A 117 12.70 -16.77 4.04
C GLN A 117 13.62 -17.79 3.34
N ILE A 118 14.28 -18.65 4.09
CA ILE A 118 15.13 -19.71 3.54
C ILE A 118 14.30 -20.65 2.66
N ASN A 119 13.14 -21.08 3.12
CA ASN A 119 12.25 -21.97 2.37
C ASN A 119 11.76 -21.32 1.08
N LYS A 120 11.36 -20.06 1.13
CA LYS A 120 11.00 -19.30 -0.08
C LYS A 120 12.14 -19.25 -1.10
N MET A 121 13.37 -19.03 -0.66
CA MET A 121 14.54 -19.00 -1.56
C MET A 121 14.83 -20.37 -2.17
N LYS A 122 14.50 -21.45 -1.49
CA LYS A 122 14.67 -22.83 -1.97
C LYS A 122 13.48 -23.36 -2.77
N GLY A 123 12.37 -22.63 -2.83
CA GLY A 123 11.10 -23.11 -3.40
C GLY A 123 10.42 -24.18 -2.56
N GLU A 124 10.76 -24.31 -1.30
CA GLU A 124 10.17 -25.28 -0.38
C GLU A 124 8.89 -24.72 0.24
N PRO A 125 7.87 -25.57 0.48
CA PRO A 125 6.66 -25.13 1.17
C PRO A 125 6.97 -24.70 2.60
N ASN A 126 6.35 -23.60 3.02
CA ASN A 126 6.37 -23.18 4.41
C ASN A 126 5.44 -24.13 5.19
N GLY A 127 6.03 -25.10 5.82
CA GLY A 127 5.35 -26.14 6.59
C GLY A 127 4.37 -25.65 7.64
#